data_313d8a4baa49e4f1d1f4db3930bb3f4d
#
_entry.id   313d8a4baa49e4f1d1f4db3930bb3f4d
#
_cell.length_a   1.000
_cell.length_b   1.000
_cell.length_c   1.000
_cell.angle_alpha   90.00
_cell.angle_beta   90.00
_cell.angle_gamma   90.00
#
_symmetry.space_group_name_H-M   'P 1'
#
loop_
_entity.id
_entity.type
_entity.pdbx_description
1 polymer ?
#
loop_
_entity_poly.entity_id
_entity_poly.type
_entity_poly.pdbx_seq_one_letter_code
_entity_poly.pdbx_strand_id
1 'polypeptide(L)'
;DVLIGPAVVVSVGQPGNYEITKDDIIKWESKYGEIKHNEGVLLNTGHSERWNLGYDGYIKKGYPTISIEAAKYLVAKKIRYVAVEAISPEKDSSDIHRIFMDCEIPVIENICNLSSIRNQRVKTVGTFPAVRGATGVWVRLLVEKT
;
A
#
# COMPACT_ATOMS: atom_id res chain seq x y z
N ASP A 1 -16.29 5.13 -4.90
CA ASP A 1 -15.76 4.42 -6.09
C ASP A 1 -14.23 4.45 -6.19
N VAL A 2 -13.56 5.18 -5.28
CA VAL A 2 -12.10 5.35 -5.31
C VAL A 2 -11.32 4.01 -5.22
N LEU A 3 -11.88 2.97 -4.61
CA LEU A 3 -11.26 1.65 -4.46
C LEU A 3 -11.66 0.64 -5.56
N ILE A 4 -12.37 1.09 -6.60
CA ILE A 4 -12.82 0.22 -7.72
C ILE A 4 -12.07 0.58 -8.99
N GLY A 5 -11.40 -0.40 -9.61
CA GLY A 5 -10.74 -0.25 -10.91
C GLY A 5 -9.31 -0.81 -10.96
N PRO A 6 -8.50 -0.39 -11.95
CA PRO A 6 -7.17 -0.94 -12.15
C PRO A 6 -6.25 -0.69 -10.96
N ALA A 7 -5.41 -1.66 -10.65
CA ALA A 7 -4.40 -1.58 -9.62
C ALA A 7 -3.16 -2.41 -10.00
N VAL A 8 -2.06 -2.15 -9.33
CA VAL A 8 -0.82 -2.88 -9.53
C VAL A 8 -0.23 -3.33 -8.19
N VAL A 9 0.25 -4.56 -8.16
CA VAL A 9 0.95 -5.13 -7.00
C VAL A 9 2.45 -4.93 -7.19
N VAL A 10 3.01 -4.06 -6.40
CA VAL A 10 4.42 -3.66 -6.44
C VAL A 10 5.15 -4.44 -5.34
N SER A 11 5.87 -5.50 -5.75
CA SER A 11 6.63 -6.32 -4.79
C SER A 11 8.00 -5.70 -4.58
N VAL A 12 8.17 -5.05 -3.44
CA VAL A 12 9.37 -4.31 -3.06
C VAL A 12 9.68 -4.52 -1.58
N GLY A 13 10.94 -4.39 -1.23
CA GLY A 13 11.38 -4.50 0.15
C GLY A 13 11.30 -5.92 0.69
N GLN A 14 11.12 -6.00 2.00
CA GLN A 14 11.08 -7.24 2.76
C GLN A 14 10.25 -7.05 4.04
N PRO A 15 9.78 -8.15 4.67
CA PRO A 15 9.06 -8.06 5.93
C PRO A 15 9.96 -7.58 7.07
N GLY A 16 9.36 -6.90 8.05
CA GLY A 16 10.07 -6.36 9.21
C GLY A 16 10.49 -4.91 9.01
N ASN A 17 11.52 -4.50 9.72
CA ASN A 17 11.99 -3.12 9.73
C ASN A 17 12.69 -2.76 8.42
N TYR A 18 11.93 -2.30 7.44
CA TYR A 18 12.39 -1.92 6.11
C TYR A 18 11.72 -0.58 5.71
N GLU A 19 12.46 0.30 5.07
CA GLU A 19 11.91 1.51 4.48
C GLU A 19 11.86 1.36 2.96
N ILE A 20 10.65 1.39 2.38
CA ILE A 20 10.44 1.36 0.93
C ILE A 20 10.86 2.69 0.36
N THR A 21 11.91 2.69 -0.44
CA THR A 21 12.49 3.89 -1.05
C THR A 21 11.89 4.17 -2.43
N LYS A 22 12.07 5.40 -2.91
CA LYS A 22 11.77 5.76 -4.30
C LYS A 22 12.52 4.87 -5.29
N ASP A 23 13.79 4.56 -5.00
CA ASP A 23 14.62 3.73 -5.88
C ASP A 23 14.12 2.29 -5.97
N ASP A 24 13.53 1.74 -4.91
CA ASP A 24 12.89 0.43 -4.95
C ASP A 24 11.73 0.41 -5.95
N ILE A 25 10.91 1.46 -5.94
CA ILE A 25 9.79 1.60 -6.86
C ILE A 25 10.28 1.77 -8.30
N ILE A 26 11.28 2.62 -8.55
CA ILE A 26 11.87 2.83 -9.88
C ILE A 26 12.50 1.54 -10.42
N LYS A 27 13.22 0.79 -9.60
CA LYS A 27 13.77 -0.52 -9.97
C LYS A 27 12.66 -1.51 -10.33
N TRP A 28 11.58 -1.50 -9.57
CA TRP A 28 10.42 -2.32 -9.88
C TRP A 28 9.79 -1.90 -11.23
N GLU A 29 9.58 -0.61 -11.45
CA GLU A 29 9.02 -0.09 -12.71
C GLU A 29 9.88 -0.44 -13.93
N SER A 30 11.20 -0.40 -13.80
CA SER A 30 12.11 -0.75 -14.90
C SER A 30 11.95 -2.19 -15.37
N LYS A 31 11.48 -3.08 -14.50
CA LYS A 31 11.30 -4.51 -14.79
C LYS A 31 9.86 -4.87 -15.19
N TYR A 32 8.87 -4.22 -14.60
CA TYR A 32 7.46 -4.61 -14.71
C TYR A 32 6.59 -3.54 -15.38
N GLY A 33 7.19 -2.42 -15.77
CA GLY A 33 6.52 -1.29 -16.40
C GLY A 33 6.03 -0.25 -15.39
N GLU A 34 5.90 0.98 -15.86
CA GLU A 34 5.56 2.13 -15.02
C GLU A 34 4.19 1.98 -14.34
N ILE A 35 4.10 2.48 -13.09
CA ILE A 35 2.83 2.71 -12.41
C ILE A 35 2.06 3.79 -13.19
N LYS A 36 0.84 3.48 -13.58
CA LYS A 36 0.03 4.36 -14.43
C LYS A 36 -0.81 5.32 -13.61
N HIS A 37 -1.14 6.43 -14.23
CA HIS A 37 -2.14 7.35 -13.69
C HIS A 37 -3.43 6.62 -13.33
N ASN A 38 -3.98 6.93 -12.15
CA ASN A 38 -5.23 6.36 -11.64
C ASN A 38 -5.21 4.83 -11.38
N GLU A 39 -4.04 4.20 -11.26
CA GLU A 39 -3.93 2.84 -10.69
C GLU A 39 -3.93 2.91 -9.17
N GLY A 40 -4.55 1.92 -8.51
CA GLY A 40 -4.28 1.62 -7.11
C GLY A 40 -2.91 0.95 -6.97
N VAL A 41 -2.15 1.27 -5.93
CA VAL A 41 -0.83 0.68 -5.67
C VAL A 41 -0.87 -0.16 -4.41
N LEU A 42 -0.64 -1.48 -4.55
CA LEU A 42 -0.57 -2.42 -3.44
C LEU A 42 0.90 -2.79 -3.21
N LEU A 43 1.48 -2.32 -2.12
CA LEU A 43 2.88 -2.57 -1.77
C LEU A 43 3.01 -3.93 -1.07
N ASN A 44 3.58 -4.89 -1.78
CA ASN A 44 3.80 -6.25 -1.29
C ASN A 44 5.24 -6.39 -0.78
N THR A 45 5.39 -6.55 0.52
CA THR A 45 6.65 -6.77 1.23
C THR A 45 6.74 -8.18 1.85
N GLY A 46 5.62 -8.93 1.82
CA GLY A 46 5.46 -10.20 2.53
C GLY A 46 5.23 -10.03 4.04
N HIS A 47 5.04 -8.80 4.51
CA HIS A 47 4.89 -8.55 5.95
C HIS A 47 3.60 -9.14 6.54
N SER A 48 2.52 -9.20 5.77
CA SER A 48 1.25 -9.79 6.19
C SER A 48 1.37 -11.27 6.61
N GLU A 49 2.37 -12.00 6.11
CA GLU A 49 2.63 -13.39 6.51
C GLU A 49 3.03 -13.51 8.00
N ARG A 50 3.43 -12.40 8.63
CA ARG A 50 3.76 -12.34 10.06
C ARG A 50 2.55 -12.10 10.96
N TRP A 51 1.36 -11.93 10.40
CA TRP A 51 0.15 -11.65 11.18
C TRP A 51 -0.08 -12.64 12.33
N ASN A 52 0.10 -13.93 12.04
CA ASN A 52 -0.07 -15.01 13.05
C ASN A 52 0.97 -15.01 14.16
N LEU A 53 2.03 -14.21 14.06
CA LEU A 53 3.04 -14.05 15.11
C LEU A 53 2.59 -13.04 16.18
N GLY A 54 1.39 -12.47 16.04
CA GLY A 54 0.83 -11.50 16.97
C GLY A 54 1.63 -10.21 17.08
N TYR A 55 1.37 -9.45 18.14
CA TYR A 55 2.00 -8.14 18.36
C TYR A 55 3.53 -8.18 18.30
N ASP A 56 4.15 -9.17 18.95
CA ASP A 56 5.61 -9.26 19.01
C ASP A 56 6.27 -9.49 17.64
N GLY A 57 5.65 -10.30 16.79
CA GLY A 57 6.21 -10.64 15.48
C GLY A 57 5.79 -9.68 14.36
N TYR A 58 4.58 -9.14 14.44
CA TYR A 58 4.01 -8.30 13.40
C TYR A 58 4.31 -6.81 13.58
N ILE A 59 4.33 -6.32 14.83
CA ILE A 59 4.50 -4.90 15.14
C ILE A 59 5.82 -4.61 15.82
N LYS A 60 6.06 -5.22 16.99
CA LYS A 60 7.19 -4.87 17.89
C LYS A 60 8.58 -5.07 17.26
N LYS A 61 8.75 -6.10 16.43
CA LYS A 61 10.01 -6.34 15.70
C LYS A 61 10.19 -5.41 14.49
N GLY A 62 9.28 -4.46 14.31
CA GLY A 62 9.27 -3.52 13.20
C GLY A 62 8.48 -4.04 11.99
N TYR A 63 8.01 -3.09 11.21
CA TYR A 63 7.22 -3.30 10.00
C TYR A 63 7.72 -2.39 8.88
N PRO A 64 7.41 -2.70 7.61
CA PRO A 64 7.81 -1.86 6.48
C PRO A 64 7.10 -0.52 6.50
N THR A 65 7.84 0.51 6.16
CA THR A 65 7.35 1.89 6.02
C THR A 65 7.63 2.43 4.63
N ILE A 66 7.08 3.57 4.29
CA ILE A 66 7.32 4.28 3.02
C ILE A 66 8.17 5.51 3.32
N SER A 67 9.24 5.75 2.55
CA SER A 67 10.01 7.00 2.66
C SER A 67 9.22 8.19 2.13
N ILE A 68 9.57 9.39 2.59
CA ILE A 68 8.97 10.65 2.11
C ILE A 68 9.11 10.78 0.58
N GLU A 69 10.28 10.44 0.05
CA GLU A 69 10.58 10.50 -1.38
C GLU A 69 9.73 9.50 -2.18
N ALA A 70 9.52 8.29 -1.66
CA ALA A 70 8.64 7.30 -2.27
C ALA A 70 7.18 7.75 -2.26
N ALA A 71 6.70 8.30 -1.15
CA ALA A 71 5.33 8.82 -1.06
C ALA A 71 5.10 9.96 -2.06
N LYS A 72 6.01 10.95 -2.10
CA LYS A 72 5.95 12.05 -3.09
C LYS A 72 6.01 11.56 -4.53
N TYR A 73 6.81 10.53 -4.79
CA TYR A 73 6.89 9.92 -6.12
C TYR A 73 5.57 9.27 -6.54
N LEU A 74 4.93 8.52 -5.65
CA LEU A 74 3.62 7.92 -5.91
C LEU A 74 2.53 8.98 -6.10
N VAL A 75 2.54 10.04 -5.31
CA VAL A 75 1.64 11.20 -5.50
C VAL A 75 1.84 11.85 -6.87
N ALA A 76 3.09 12.06 -7.30
CA ALA A 76 3.40 12.62 -8.62
C ALA A 76 2.89 11.74 -9.78
N LYS A 77 2.81 10.42 -9.60
CA LYS A 77 2.17 9.48 -10.54
C LYS A 77 0.64 9.60 -10.57
N LYS A 78 0.05 10.36 -9.63
CA LYS A 78 -1.41 10.53 -9.48
C LYS A 78 -2.12 9.18 -9.34
N ILE A 79 -1.60 8.35 -8.45
CA ILE A 79 -2.21 7.07 -8.10
C ILE A 79 -3.58 7.29 -7.45
N ARG A 80 -4.44 6.28 -7.50
CA ARG A 80 -5.80 6.38 -6.96
C ARG A 80 -5.86 6.14 -5.44
N TYR A 81 -5.07 5.21 -4.95
CA TYR A 81 -4.87 4.90 -3.53
C TYR A 81 -3.56 4.14 -3.35
N VAL A 82 -3.03 4.12 -2.13
CA VAL A 82 -1.94 3.25 -1.74
C VAL A 82 -2.41 2.25 -0.68
N ALA A 83 -1.92 1.01 -0.76
CA ALA A 83 -2.25 -0.03 0.21
C ALA A 83 -0.98 -0.74 0.68
N VAL A 84 -0.85 -0.94 1.99
CA VAL A 84 0.33 -1.53 2.64
C VAL A 84 -0.06 -2.75 3.47
N GLU A 85 0.85 -3.73 3.57
CA GLU A 85 0.66 -4.90 4.43
C GLU A 85 0.93 -4.61 5.91
N ALA A 86 1.57 -3.51 6.21
CA ALA A 86 1.89 -3.07 7.57
C ALA A 86 0.68 -2.41 8.26
N ILE A 87 0.77 -2.27 9.58
CA ILE A 87 -0.22 -1.56 10.39
C ILE A 87 -0.26 -0.06 10.11
N SER A 88 0.81 0.48 9.54
CA SER A 88 0.92 1.89 9.13
C SER A 88 1.97 2.03 8.02
N PRO A 89 1.85 3.02 7.12
CA PRO A 89 2.89 3.34 6.15
C PRO A 89 4.11 4.05 6.76
N GLU A 90 4.05 4.41 8.04
CA GLU A 90 5.10 5.15 8.76
C GLU A 90 5.16 4.77 10.24
N LYS A 91 6.20 5.27 10.93
CA LYS A 91 6.38 5.17 12.38
C LYS A 91 6.60 6.57 12.94
N ASP A 92 6.28 6.78 14.20
CA ASP A 92 6.66 7.96 14.99
C ASP A 92 6.29 9.34 14.39
N SER A 93 5.61 9.38 13.26
CA SER A 93 5.15 10.59 12.59
C SER A 93 3.79 10.39 11.91
N SER A 94 3.27 11.42 11.25
CA SER A 94 2.11 11.36 10.36
C SER A 94 2.39 12.01 9.00
N ASP A 95 3.65 12.09 8.62
CA ASP A 95 4.07 12.82 7.42
C ASP A 95 3.67 12.10 6.15
N ILE A 96 3.75 10.76 6.13
CA ILE A 96 3.35 9.95 4.97
C ILE A 96 1.83 10.01 4.78
N HIS A 97 1.06 9.91 5.86
CA HIS A 97 -0.39 10.12 5.80
C HIS A 97 -0.73 11.50 5.23
N ARG A 98 -0.08 12.58 5.73
CA ARG A 98 -0.33 13.94 5.24
C ARG A 98 -0.03 14.08 3.75
N ILE A 99 1.11 13.55 3.28
CA ILE A 99 1.49 13.60 1.87
C ILE A 99 0.39 13.00 0.97
N PHE A 100 -0.19 11.86 1.36
CA PHE A 100 -1.26 11.23 0.59
C PHE A 100 -2.60 11.95 0.78
N MET A 101 -2.96 12.31 2.00
CA MET A 101 -4.26 12.93 2.31
C MET A 101 -4.38 14.34 1.75
N ASP A 102 -3.32 15.14 1.73
CA ASP A 102 -3.31 16.47 1.10
C ASP A 102 -3.58 16.40 -0.41
N CYS A 103 -3.40 15.22 -1.01
CA CYS A 103 -3.69 14.93 -2.41
C CYS A 103 -4.93 14.05 -2.60
N GLU A 104 -5.76 13.88 -1.55
CA GLU A 104 -6.98 13.06 -1.56
C GLU A 104 -6.73 11.59 -1.96
N ILE A 105 -5.55 11.06 -1.68
CA ILE A 105 -5.17 9.67 -1.95
C ILE A 105 -5.39 8.83 -0.68
N PRO A 106 -6.37 7.91 -0.66
CA PRO A 106 -6.60 7.03 0.49
C PRO A 106 -5.41 6.11 0.76
N VAL A 107 -5.15 5.87 2.06
CA VAL A 107 -4.19 4.88 2.55
C VAL A 107 -4.97 3.69 3.10
N ILE A 108 -4.65 2.48 2.63
CA ILE A 108 -5.23 1.23 3.13
C ILE A 108 -4.14 0.47 3.85
N GLU A 109 -4.39 0.08 5.09
CA GLU A 109 -3.45 -0.61 5.95
C GLU A 109 -3.87 -2.07 6.18
N ASN A 110 -2.92 -2.90 6.61
CA ASN A 110 -3.15 -4.30 6.96
C ASN A 110 -3.76 -5.15 5.83
N ILE A 111 -3.44 -4.86 4.57
CA ILE A 111 -3.82 -5.75 3.47
C ILE A 111 -3.01 -7.05 3.51
N CYS A 112 -3.55 -8.11 2.98
CA CYS A 112 -2.91 -9.44 2.99
C CYS A 112 -3.12 -10.20 1.67
N ASN A 113 -2.53 -11.41 1.59
CA ASN A 113 -2.67 -12.35 0.46
C ASN A 113 -2.08 -11.83 -0.87
N LEU A 114 -1.14 -10.90 -0.85
CA LEU A 114 -0.52 -10.36 -2.06
C LEU A 114 0.49 -11.33 -2.71
N SER A 115 1.00 -12.30 -1.97
CA SER A 115 2.02 -13.25 -2.45
C SER A 115 1.58 -14.04 -3.69
N SER A 116 0.29 -14.31 -3.86
CA SER A 116 -0.27 -15.03 -5.02
C SER A 116 -0.45 -14.18 -6.28
N ILE A 117 -0.29 -12.86 -6.16
CA ILE A 117 -0.51 -11.88 -7.24
C ILE A 117 0.67 -10.90 -7.39
N ARG A 118 1.86 -11.33 -6.97
CA ARG A 118 3.08 -10.50 -7.02
C ARG A 118 3.34 -9.95 -8.42
N ASN A 119 3.67 -8.65 -8.48
CA ASN A 119 4.06 -7.97 -9.71
C ASN A 119 3.01 -8.02 -10.84
N GLN A 120 1.75 -8.19 -10.50
CA GLN A 120 0.67 -8.26 -11.49
C GLN A 120 -0.15 -6.97 -11.49
N ARG A 121 -0.68 -6.63 -12.66
CA ARG A 121 -1.80 -5.70 -12.77
C ARG A 121 -3.08 -6.47 -12.54
N VAL A 122 -3.96 -5.87 -11.79
CA VAL A 122 -5.20 -6.49 -11.31
C VAL A 122 -6.33 -5.46 -11.36
N LYS A 123 -7.55 -5.91 -11.15
CA LYS A 123 -8.67 -5.02 -10.86
C LYS A 123 -9.05 -5.19 -9.40
N THR A 124 -9.28 -4.09 -8.71
CA THR A 124 -9.73 -4.12 -7.32
C THR A 124 -11.19 -3.67 -7.20
N VAL A 125 -11.87 -4.23 -6.20
CA VAL A 125 -13.18 -3.79 -5.73
C VAL A 125 -13.08 -3.66 -4.23
N GLY A 126 -13.05 -2.42 -3.73
CA GLY A 126 -13.04 -2.12 -2.31
C GLY A 126 -14.40 -1.61 -1.84
N THR A 127 -14.91 -2.17 -0.76
CA THR A 127 -16.16 -1.73 -0.13
C THR A 127 -15.91 -1.36 1.33
N PHE A 128 -16.61 -0.32 1.79
CA PHE A 128 -16.51 0.17 3.16
C PHE A 128 -17.84 0.80 3.60
N PRO A 129 -18.14 0.79 4.91
CA PRO A 129 -19.33 1.47 5.43
C PRO A 129 -19.20 2.99 5.30
N ALA A 130 -20.28 3.65 4.85
CA ALA A 130 -20.33 5.11 4.79
C ALA A 130 -20.66 5.67 6.19
N VAL A 131 -19.65 6.01 6.97
CA VAL A 131 -19.78 6.54 8.32
C VAL A 131 -19.53 8.04 8.31
N ARG A 132 -20.53 8.85 8.64
CA ARG A 132 -20.40 10.30 8.67
C ARG A 132 -19.35 10.74 9.71
N GLY A 133 -18.39 11.55 9.28
CA GLY A 133 -17.34 12.12 10.14
C GLY A 133 -16.23 11.13 10.55
N ALA A 134 -16.23 9.91 10.03
CA ALA A 134 -15.14 8.98 10.26
C ALA A 134 -13.90 9.40 9.46
N THR A 135 -12.74 9.36 10.10
CA THR A 135 -11.42 9.55 9.46
C THR A 135 -10.82 8.26 8.94
N GLY A 136 -11.33 7.11 9.40
CA GLY A 136 -10.95 5.78 8.95
C GLY A 136 -12.09 4.79 9.16
N VAL A 137 -12.19 3.81 8.28
CA VAL A 137 -13.21 2.75 8.34
C VAL A 137 -12.61 1.42 7.88
N TRP A 138 -13.21 0.32 8.26
CA TRP A 138 -12.83 -0.99 7.75
C TRP A 138 -13.13 -1.10 6.25
N VAL A 139 -12.22 -1.70 5.52
CA VAL A 139 -12.38 -1.95 4.09
C VAL A 139 -12.28 -3.44 3.78
N ARG A 140 -13.15 -3.94 2.92
CA ARG A 140 -12.98 -5.22 2.24
C ARG A 140 -12.45 -4.95 0.85
N LEU A 141 -11.16 -5.28 0.61
CA LEU A 141 -10.52 -5.14 -0.69
C LEU A 141 -10.47 -6.51 -1.38
N LEU A 142 -11.20 -6.65 -2.47
CA LEU A 142 -11.19 -7.83 -3.32
C LEU A 142 -10.34 -7.56 -4.55
N VAL A 143 -9.70 -8.62 -5.07
CA VAL A 143 -8.83 -8.56 -6.24
C VAL A 143 -9.30 -9.56 -7.28
N GLU A 144 -9.54 -9.07 -8.49
CA GLU A 144 -9.78 -9.87 -9.67
C GLU A 144 -8.47 -9.95 -10.49
N LYS A 145 -8.02 -11.17 -10.78
CA LYS A 145 -6.89 -11.38 -11.68
C LYS A 145 -7.34 -11.12 -13.11
N THR A 146 -6.63 -10.28 -13.82
CA THR A 146 -6.87 -9.96 -15.24
C THR A 146 -6.07 -10.89 -16.15
#